data_6c4a4eb08438d8be1561b07f6c147525
#
_entry.id   6c4a4eb08438d8be1561b07f6c147525
#
_cell.length_a   1.000
_cell.length_b   1.000
_cell.length_c   1.000
_cell.angle_alpha   90.00
_cell.angle_beta   90.00
_cell.angle_gamma   90.00
#
_symmetry.space_group_name_H-M   'P 1'
#
loop_
_entity.id
_entity.type
_entity.pdbx_description
1 polymer ?
#
loop_
_entity_poly.entity_id
_entity_poly.type
_entity_poly.pdbx_seq_one_letter_code
_entity_poly.pdbx_strand_id
1 'polypeptide(L)'
;MTTNNSTRPEPLKEASLLDRIAEDLAPTFSGVFGPETVRAYVADAYQRIAGEARIQTYLPILTGRIARDSLVRLAARQENIHMTTVPEVLFVCVHNQGRSQMAAALLNHHGQGRVRVRSAGSAPADSVNPAVVEVMAEVGLDISQEFPKKLLTEDVAASDVVITMGCGDACPIFPGKRYEDWALNDPSGQGPDAVRAIRDDIDQRVQDLLADLVATRA
;
A
#
# COMPACT_ATOMS: atom_id res chain seq x y z
N MET A 1 -16.03 15.38 44.27
CA MET A 1 -14.99 14.34 44.29
C MET A 1 -15.59 13.07 43.69
N THR A 2 -15.49 12.89 42.42
CA THR A 2 -15.93 11.70 41.70
C THR A 2 -14.72 11.02 41.14
N THR A 3 -14.30 9.94 41.81
CA THR A 3 -13.20 9.07 41.41
C THR A 3 -13.60 8.30 40.16
N ASN A 4 -13.00 8.68 39.05
CA ASN A 4 -13.13 7.97 37.78
C ASN A 4 -12.29 6.69 37.89
N ASN A 5 -12.94 5.58 38.25
CA ASN A 5 -12.30 4.27 38.36
C ASN A 5 -12.23 3.65 36.95
N SER A 6 -11.17 3.98 36.22
CA SER A 6 -10.82 3.33 34.96
C SER A 6 -10.22 1.95 35.26
N THR A 7 -11.09 0.96 35.47
CA THR A 7 -10.68 -0.41 35.80
C THR A 7 -10.16 -1.08 34.51
N ARG A 8 -8.84 -1.10 34.33
CA ARG A 8 -8.18 -1.98 33.37
C ARG A 8 -8.58 -3.42 33.75
N PRO A 9 -9.04 -4.26 32.81
CA PRO A 9 -9.42 -5.64 33.12
C PRO A 9 -8.21 -6.38 33.74
N GLU A 10 -8.50 -7.25 34.70
CA GLU A 10 -7.47 -8.08 35.32
C GLU A 10 -6.77 -8.95 34.26
N PRO A 11 -5.44 -9.12 34.31
CA PRO A 11 -4.65 -9.82 33.27
C PRO A 11 -5.15 -11.22 32.92
N LEU A 12 -5.70 -11.96 33.90
CA LEU A 12 -6.28 -13.30 33.68
C LEU A 12 -7.60 -13.28 32.88
N LYS A 13 -8.40 -12.23 33.04
CA LYS A 13 -9.65 -12.04 32.27
C LYS A 13 -9.35 -11.59 30.84
N GLU A 14 -8.29 -10.79 30.69
CA GLU A 14 -7.82 -10.32 29.38
C GLU A 14 -7.29 -11.50 28.55
N ALA A 15 -6.40 -12.33 29.10
CA ALA A 15 -5.87 -13.51 28.40
C ALA A 15 -6.97 -14.47 27.96
N SER A 16 -7.94 -14.80 28.84
CA SER A 16 -9.05 -15.69 28.52
C SER A 16 -10.03 -15.09 27.48
N LEU A 17 -10.10 -13.76 27.37
CA LEU A 17 -10.88 -13.08 26.36
C LEU A 17 -10.21 -13.19 24.98
N LEU A 18 -8.89 -12.94 24.92
CA LEU A 18 -8.12 -13.02 23.68
C LEU A 18 -8.09 -14.47 23.14
N ASP A 19 -7.96 -15.45 24.03
CA ASP A 19 -8.03 -16.87 23.64
C ASP A 19 -9.36 -17.22 23.01
N ARG A 20 -10.49 -16.80 23.58
CA ARG A 20 -11.82 -17.03 22.99
C ARG A 20 -11.97 -16.38 21.62
N ILE A 21 -11.52 -15.14 21.45
CA ILE A 21 -11.55 -14.45 20.14
C ILE A 21 -10.71 -15.21 19.11
N ALA A 22 -9.54 -15.72 19.52
CA ALA A 22 -8.69 -16.51 18.65
C ALA A 22 -9.30 -17.86 18.28
N GLU A 23 -9.94 -18.55 19.23
CA GLU A 23 -10.68 -19.80 19.01
C GLU A 23 -11.87 -19.60 18.05
N ASP A 24 -12.61 -18.49 18.17
CA ASP A 24 -13.71 -18.16 17.27
C ASP A 24 -13.24 -17.85 15.84
N LEU A 25 -12.05 -17.28 15.68
CA LEU A 25 -11.47 -16.95 14.38
C LEU A 25 -10.73 -18.13 13.73
N ALA A 26 -10.14 -19.04 14.51
CA ALA A 26 -9.31 -20.12 14.01
C ALA A 26 -9.97 -20.99 12.92
N PRO A 27 -11.27 -21.37 13.02
CA PRO A 27 -11.93 -22.15 11.97
C PRO A 27 -11.97 -21.45 10.61
N THR A 28 -12.10 -20.11 10.60
CA THR A 28 -12.15 -19.29 9.37
C THR A 28 -10.83 -19.36 8.60
N PHE A 29 -9.72 -19.55 9.30
CA PHE A 29 -8.38 -19.54 8.73
C PHE A 29 -7.70 -20.93 8.76
N SER A 30 -8.48 -21.96 9.05
CA SER A 30 -8.00 -23.36 9.06
C SER A 30 -7.38 -23.74 7.72
N GLY A 31 -6.17 -24.33 7.76
CA GLY A 31 -5.42 -24.68 6.56
C GLY A 31 -4.57 -23.54 5.96
N VAL A 32 -4.78 -22.30 6.41
CA VAL A 32 -3.96 -21.13 5.99
C VAL A 32 -3.03 -20.71 7.12
N PHE A 33 -3.53 -20.60 8.35
CA PHE A 33 -2.75 -20.20 9.52
C PHE A 33 -2.90 -21.18 10.67
N GLY A 34 -1.80 -21.40 11.39
CA GLY A 34 -1.83 -22.11 12.67
C GLY A 34 -2.51 -21.29 13.77
N PRO A 35 -3.00 -21.93 14.84
CA PRO A 35 -3.67 -21.26 15.95
C PRO A 35 -2.78 -20.22 16.63
N GLU A 36 -1.46 -20.42 16.64
CA GLU A 36 -0.49 -19.48 17.20
C GLU A 36 -0.47 -18.16 16.42
N THR A 37 -0.53 -18.22 15.09
CA THR A 37 -0.60 -17.04 14.23
C THR A 37 -1.89 -16.27 14.48
N VAL A 38 -3.04 -16.96 14.52
CA VAL A 38 -4.33 -16.32 14.80
C VAL A 38 -4.31 -15.62 16.16
N ARG A 39 -3.77 -16.29 17.19
CA ARG A 39 -3.66 -15.74 18.55
C ARG A 39 -2.73 -14.51 18.58
N ALA A 40 -1.60 -14.55 17.88
CA ALA A 40 -0.67 -13.40 17.80
C ALA A 40 -1.35 -12.16 17.18
N TYR A 41 -2.13 -12.34 16.11
CA TYR A 41 -2.86 -11.26 15.47
C TYR A 41 -4.01 -10.72 16.33
N VAL A 42 -4.67 -11.54 17.12
CA VAL A 42 -5.67 -11.10 18.09
C VAL A 42 -5.04 -10.27 19.20
N ALA A 43 -3.89 -10.71 19.73
CA ALA A 43 -3.15 -9.97 20.74
C ALA A 43 -2.66 -8.60 20.22
N ASP A 44 -2.09 -8.55 19.01
CA ASP A 44 -1.67 -7.30 18.36
C ASP A 44 -2.86 -6.34 18.17
N ALA A 45 -3.97 -6.84 17.62
CA ALA A 45 -5.18 -6.04 17.42
C ALA A 45 -5.70 -5.43 18.73
N TYR A 46 -5.70 -6.21 19.82
CA TYR A 46 -6.08 -5.75 21.14
C TYR A 46 -5.16 -4.64 21.65
N GLN A 47 -3.84 -4.85 21.60
CA GLN A 47 -2.86 -3.87 22.08
C GLN A 47 -2.98 -2.53 21.37
N ARG A 48 -3.25 -2.54 20.06
CA ARG A 48 -3.41 -1.34 19.24
C ARG A 48 -4.60 -0.46 19.65
N ILE A 49 -5.68 -1.06 20.16
CA ILE A 49 -6.91 -0.32 20.47
C ILE A 49 -7.19 -0.18 21.98
N ALA A 50 -6.61 -1.04 22.83
CA ALA A 50 -6.90 -1.07 24.27
C ALA A 50 -6.52 0.23 24.99
N GLY A 51 -5.44 0.89 24.54
CA GLY A 51 -4.97 2.16 25.15
C GLY A 51 -5.82 3.38 24.80
N GLU A 52 -6.55 3.35 23.67
CA GLU A 52 -7.33 4.47 23.15
C GLU A 52 -8.85 4.29 23.31
N ALA A 53 -9.29 3.08 23.68
CA ALA A 53 -10.71 2.75 23.78
C ALA A 53 -11.40 3.45 24.95
N ARG A 54 -12.27 4.39 24.64
CA ARG A 54 -13.12 5.08 25.63
C ARG A 54 -14.23 4.19 26.21
N ILE A 55 -14.63 3.16 25.48
CA ILE A 55 -15.71 2.24 25.85
C ILE A 55 -15.22 0.81 25.74
N GLN A 56 -14.92 0.19 26.88
CA GLN A 56 -14.34 -1.14 26.96
C GLN A 56 -15.29 -2.26 26.53
N THR A 57 -16.60 -2.04 26.59
CA THR A 57 -17.61 -3.04 26.23
C THR A 57 -17.54 -3.51 24.78
N TYR A 58 -17.07 -2.65 23.87
CA TYR A 58 -16.92 -2.99 22.44
C TYR A 58 -15.52 -3.49 22.07
N LEU A 59 -14.59 -3.48 23.01
CA LEU A 59 -13.20 -3.86 22.77
C LEU A 59 -13.07 -5.28 22.18
N PRO A 60 -13.81 -6.31 22.70
CA PRO A 60 -13.74 -7.67 22.13
C PRO A 60 -14.17 -7.73 20.67
N ILE A 61 -15.28 -7.07 20.33
CA ILE A 61 -15.84 -7.06 18.98
C ILE A 61 -14.88 -6.36 18.00
N LEU A 62 -14.34 -5.22 18.41
CA LEU A 62 -13.38 -4.46 17.60
C LEU A 62 -12.06 -5.23 17.42
N THR A 63 -11.58 -5.88 18.48
CA THR A 63 -10.38 -6.73 18.42
C THR A 63 -10.56 -7.86 17.41
N GLY A 64 -11.67 -8.61 17.49
CA GLY A 64 -11.97 -9.69 16.56
C GLY A 64 -12.08 -9.21 15.12
N ARG A 65 -12.71 -8.06 14.88
CA ARG A 65 -12.82 -7.47 13.55
C ARG A 65 -11.46 -7.06 12.98
N ILE A 66 -10.65 -6.33 13.75
CA ILE A 66 -9.32 -5.87 13.32
C ILE A 66 -8.38 -7.05 13.08
N ALA A 67 -8.39 -8.05 13.96
CA ALA A 67 -7.60 -9.28 13.80
C ALA A 67 -8.00 -10.02 12.51
N ARG A 68 -9.31 -10.19 12.29
CA ARG A 68 -9.84 -10.83 11.09
C ARG A 68 -9.40 -10.10 9.82
N ASP A 69 -9.56 -8.78 9.77
CA ASP A 69 -9.18 -7.97 8.61
C ASP A 69 -7.66 -8.05 8.34
N SER A 70 -6.86 -8.14 9.39
CA SER A 70 -5.40 -8.30 9.28
C SER A 70 -5.01 -9.70 8.79
N LEU A 71 -5.68 -10.76 9.29
CA LEU A 71 -5.48 -12.14 8.84
C LEU A 71 -5.93 -12.34 7.38
N VAL A 72 -7.06 -11.75 6.96
CA VAL A 72 -7.51 -11.78 5.56
C VAL A 72 -6.47 -11.13 4.65
N ARG A 73 -5.92 -9.99 5.05
CA ARG A 73 -4.83 -9.34 4.28
C ARG A 73 -3.57 -10.19 4.24
N LEU A 74 -3.23 -10.87 5.35
CA LEU A 74 -2.08 -11.77 5.39
C LEU A 74 -2.31 -13.01 4.51
N ALA A 75 -3.50 -13.62 4.56
CA ALA A 75 -3.87 -14.74 3.70
C ALA A 75 -3.79 -14.37 2.22
N ALA A 76 -4.37 -13.23 1.84
CA ALA A 76 -4.29 -12.71 0.47
C ALA A 76 -2.83 -12.46 0.02
N ARG A 77 -1.94 -12.10 0.95
CA ARG A 77 -0.50 -12.01 0.66
C ARG A 77 0.16 -13.37 0.47
N GLN A 78 -0.19 -14.36 1.28
CA GLN A 78 0.34 -15.72 1.16
C GLN A 78 -0.19 -16.44 -0.10
N GLU A 79 -1.47 -16.27 -0.43
CA GLU A 79 -2.03 -16.75 -1.69
C GLU A 79 -1.37 -16.03 -2.89
N ASN A 80 -1.11 -14.72 -2.78
CA ASN A 80 -0.34 -13.98 -3.77
C ASN A 80 1.12 -14.42 -3.86
N ILE A 81 1.76 -14.86 -2.78
CA ILE A 81 3.10 -15.45 -2.81
C ILE A 81 3.07 -16.83 -3.50
N HIS A 82 1.99 -17.58 -3.37
CA HIS A 82 1.82 -18.88 -4.03
C HIS A 82 1.17 -18.80 -5.43
N MET A 83 0.35 -17.78 -5.71
CA MET A 83 -0.39 -17.65 -6.97
C MET A 83 0.09 -16.55 -7.91
N THR A 84 0.94 -15.61 -7.48
CA THR A 84 1.43 -14.57 -8.38
C THR A 84 2.93 -14.37 -8.30
N THR A 85 3.60 -14.90 -9.30
CA THR A 85 4.93 -14.46 -9.75
C THR A 85 4.91 -13.02 -10.34
N VAL A 86 3.85 -12.24 -10.16
CA VAL A 86 3.73 -10.88 -10.71
C VAL A 86 4.25 -9.86 -9.71
N PRO A 87 5.34 -9.13 -10.03
CA PRO A 87 5.88 -8.11 -9.12
C PRO A 87 4.93 -6.93 -8.94
N GLU A 88 4.90 -6.37 -7.75
CA GLU A 88 4.15 -5.17 -7.44
C GLU A 88 5.09 -3.95 -7.36
N VAL A 89 4.83 -2.95 -8.18
CA VAL A 89 5.60 -1.70 -8.28
C VAL A 89 4.76 -0.53 -7.79
N LEU A 90 5.31 0.24 -6.86
CA LEU A 90 4.71 1.46 -6.34
C LEU A 90 5.51 2.68 -6.80
N PHE A 91 4.86 3.58 -7.52
CA PHE A 91 5.41 4.88 -7.88
C PHE A 91 4.96 5.97 -6.90
N VAL A 92 5.90 6.70 -6.32
CA VAL A 92 5.63 7.74 -5.33
C VAL A 92 6.21 9.07 -5.76
N CYS A 93 5.39 10.11 -5.77
CA CYS A 93 5.84 11.50 -5.87
C CYS A 93 5.16 12.35 -4.79
N VAL A 94 5.35 13.65 -4.78
CA VAL A 94 4.72 14.52 -3.76
C VAL A 94 3.20 14.53 -3.94
N HIS A 95 2.70 14.95 -5.11
CA HIS A 95 1.30 15.27 -5.32
C HIS A 95 0.47 14.17 -5.99
N ASN A 96 1.08 13.10 -6.53
CA ASN A 96 0.41 12.06 -7.32
C ASN A 96 -0.52 12.62 -8.42
N GLN A 97 -0.16 13.75 -9.00
CA GLN A 97 -0.93 14.42 -10.06
C GLN A 97 -0.25 14.42 -11.44
N GLY A 98 1.04 13.97 -11.49
CA GLY A 98 1.84 14.00 -12.73
C GLY A 98 2.75 12.78 -12.83
N ARG A 99 4.02 12.88 -12.39
CA ARG A 99 5.08 11.88 -12.58
C ARG A 99 4.67 10.45 -12.24
N SER A 100 4.18 10.21 -11.04
CA SER A 100 3.78 8.86 -10.61
C SER A 100 2.54 8.33 -11.32
N GLN A 101 1.64 9.19 -11.79
CA GLN A 101 0.50 8.82 -12.62
C GLN A 101 0.95 8.40 -14.02
N MET A 102 1.84 9.18 -14.66
CA MET A 102 2.44 8.82 -15.95
C MET A 102 3.17 7.47 -15.87
N ALA A 103 4.05 7.32 -14.87
CA ALA A 103 4.80 6.08 -14.68
C ALA A 103 3.89 4.87 -14.47
N ALA A 104 2.83 5.01 -13.68
CA ALA A 104 1.88 3.92 -13.44
C ALA A 104 1.12 3.53 -14.72
N ALA A 105 0.65 4.51 -15.49
CA ALA A 105 -0.06 4.24 -16.74
C ALA A 105 0.85 3.58 -17.79
N LEU A 106 2.08 4.07 -17.96
CA LEU A 106 3.07 3.51 -18.89
C LEU A 106 3.47 2.08 -18.50
N LEU A 107 3.76 1.84 -17.20
CA LEU A 107 4.12 0.49 -16.76
C LEU A 107 2.95 -0.50 -16.86
N ASN A 108 1.73 -0.07 -16.61
CA ASN A 108 0.54 -0.90 -16.86
C ASN A 108 0.41 -1.25 -18.34
N HIS A 109 0.62 -0.26 -19.21
CA HIS A 109 0.54 -0.44 -20.67
C HIS A 109 1.59 -1.44 -21.17
N HIS A 110 2.87 -1.20 -20.87
CA HIS A 110 3.96 -2.09 -21.32
C HIS A 110 3.95 -3.45 -20.61
N GLY A 111 3.53 -3.46 -19.36
CA GLY A 111 3.51 -4.64 -18.51
C GLY A 111 2.49 -5.70 -18.93
N GLN A 112 1.35 -5.28 -19.50
CA GLN A 112 0.30 -6.20 -19.98
C GLN A 112 -0.06 -7.30 -18.98
N GLY A 113 -0.19 -6.94 -17.70
CA GLY A 113 -0.48 -7.86 -16.60
C GLY A 113 0.72 -8.63 -16.03
N ARG A 114 1.94 -8.45 -16.56
CA ARG A 114 3.17 -9.04 -16.01
C ARG A 114 3.68 -8.36 -14.75
N VAL A 115 3.14 -7.18 -14.43
CA VAL A 115 3.43 -6.41 -13.22
C VAL A 115 2.13 -5.84 -12.66
N ARG A 116 2.05 -5.69 -11.36
CA ARG A 116 1.00 -4.91 -10.68
C ARG A 116 1.55 -3.53 -10.38
N VAL A 117 0.77 -2.50 -10.66
CA VAL A 117 1.24 -1.14 -10.56
C VAL A 117 0.33 -0.33 -9.66
N ARG A 118 0.93 0.45 -8.77
CA ARG A 118 0.26 1.45 -7.93
C ARG A 118 0.96 2.80 -8.04
N SER A 119 0.23 3.85 -7.74
CA SER A 119 0.79 5.19 -7.57
C SER A 119 0.23 5.87 -6.34
N ALA A 120 1.05 6.68 -5.67
CA ALA A 120 0.65 7.43 -4.48
C ALA A 120 1.42 8.76 -4.36
N GLY A 121 0.92 9.66 -3.52
CA GLY A 121 1.55 10.93 -3.18
C GLY A 121 1.69 11.11 -1.68
N SER A 122 2.82 11.69 -1.24
CA SER A 122 3.02 12.06 0.17
C SER A 122 2.08 13.19 0.62
N ALA A 123 1.73 14.09 -0.31
CA ALA A 123 0.78 15.20 -0.14
C ALA A 123 -0.09 15.30 -1.42
N PRO A 124 -1.06 14.38 -1.62
CA PRO A 124 -1.81 14.28 -2.87
C PRO A 124 -2.60 15.55 -3.17
N ALA A 125 -2.62 15.93 -4.46
CA ALA A 125 -3.45 17.01 -4.97
C ALA A 125 -4.93 16.58 -5.10
N ASP A 126 -5.81 17.52 -5.43
CA ASP A 126 -7.24 17.24 -5.60
C ASP A 126 -7.55 16.52 -6.93
N SER A 127 -6.73 16.73 -7.98
CA SER A 127 -6.92 16.15 -9.30
C SER A 127 -5.60 15.91 -10.03
N VAL A 128 -5.64 15.07 -11.06
CA VAL A 128 -4.52 14.88 -11.99
C VAL A 128 -4.32 16.16 -12.81
N ASN A 129 -3.06 16.50 -13.10
CA ASN A 129 -2.71 17.68 -13.87
C ASN A 129 -3.26 17.56 -15.32
N PRO A 130 -4.11 18.51 -15.78
CA PRO A 130 -4.71 18.44 -17.12
C PRO A 130 -3.69 18.33 -18.25
N ALA A 131 -2.55 19.02 -18.18
CA ALA A 131 -1.49 18.93 -19.19
C ALA A 131 -0.88 17.51 -19.24
N VAL A 132 -0.84 16.80 -18.11
CA VAL A 132 -0.40 15.40 -18.06
C VAL A 132 -1.45 14.49 -18.70
N VAL A 133 -2.74 14.72 -18.46
CA VAL A 133 -3.82 13.97 -19.11
C VAL A 133 -3.76 14.11 -20.63
N GLU A 134 -3.59 15.34 -21.13
CA GLU A 134 -3.47 15.62 -22.58
C GLU A 134 -2.27 14.91 -23.19
N VAL A 135 -1.09 15.03 -22.58
CA VAL A 135 0.15 14.43 -23.10
C VAL A 135 0.11 12.90 -23.06
N MET A 136 -0.56 12.30 -22.08
CA MET A 136 -0.74 10.84 -22.02
C MET A 136 -1.74 10.36 -23.09
N ALA A 137 -2.79 11.12 -23.36
CA ALA A 137 -3.75 10.81 -24.43
C ALA A 137 -3.09 10.81 -25.82
N GLU A 138 -2.06 11.64 -26.08
CA GLU A 138 -1.29 11.63 -27.34
C GLU A 138 -0.65 10.28 -27.66
N VAL A 139 -0.30 9.51 -26.63
CA VAL A 139 0.27 8.15 -26.77
C VAL A 139 -0.79 7.04 -26.56
N GLY A 140 -2.07 7.42 -26.60
CA GLY A 140 -3.19 6.48 -26.48
C GLY A 140 -3.50 6.00 -25.06
N LEU A 141 -2.98 6.67 -24.02
CA LEU A 141 -3.21 6.32 -22.63
C LEU A 141 -4.15 7.33 -21.97
N ASP A 142 -5.39 6.94 -21.78
CA ASP A 142 -6.39 7.77 -21.09
C ASP A 142 -6.28 7.60 -19.57
N ILE A 143 -5.85 8.66 -18.90
CA ILE A 143 -5.77 8.75 -17.43
C ILE A 143 -6.76 9.78 -16.85
N SER A 144 -7.76 10.19 -17.62
CA SER A 144 -8.73 11.21 -17.21
C SER A 144 -9.60 10.78 -16.02
N GLN A 145 -9.75 9.48 -15.79
CA GLN A 145 -10.51 8.90 -14.68
C GLN A 145 -9.63 8.59 -13.45
N GLU A 146 -8.31 8.79 -13.56
CA GLU A 146 -7.42 8.60 -12.42
C GLU A 146 -7.54 9.78 -11.45
N PHE A 147 -7.23 9.49 -10.18
CA PHE A 147 -7.23 10.48 -9.11
C PHE A 147 -6.00 10.32 -8.22
N PRO A 148 -5.53 11.41 -7.59
CA PRO A 148 -4.42 11.37 -6.66
C PRO A 148 -4.76 10.55 -5.42
N LYS A 149 -3.85 9.65 -5.03
CA LYS A 149 -3.99 8.71 -3.91
C LYS A 149 -2.96 9.03 -2.84
N LYS A 150 -3.36 9.00 -1.57
CA LYS A 150 -2.45 9.20 -0.45
C LYS A 150 -1.54 7.99 -0.28
N LEU A 151 -0.25 8.25 -0.07
CA LEU A 151 0.72 7.22 0.29
C LEU A 151 0.36 6.62 1.65
N LEU A 152 0.15 5.33 1.70
CA LEU A 152 -0.06 4.57 2.92
C LEU A 152 1.14 3.66 3.18
N THR A 153 1.45 3.44 4.45
CA THR A 153 2.51 2.51 4.88
C THR A 153 2.27 1.11 4.34
N GLU A 154 1.01 0.70 4.25
CA GLU A 154 0.58 -0.60 3.73
C GLU A 154 0.87 -0.74 2.23
N ASP A 155 0.78 0.33 1.43
CA ASP A 155 1.11 0.29 0.00
C ASP A 155 2.59 0.01 -0.18
N VAL A 156 3.45 0.69 0.59
CA VAL A 156 4.89 0.43 0.59
C VAL A 156 5.19 -0.99 1.08
N ALA A 157 4.53 -1.43 2.14
CA ALA A 157 4.71 -2.78 2.68
C ALA A 157 4.26 -3.89 1.71
N ALA A 158 3.28 -3.64 0.85
CA ALA A 158 2.78 -4.59 -0.14
C ALA A 158 3.65 -4.69 -1.39
N SER A 159 4.38 -3.62 -1.75
CA SER A 159 5.13 -3.54 -3.01
C SER A 159 6.47 -4.27 -2.92
N ASP A 160 6.93 -4.84 -4.04
CA ASP A 160 8.27 -5.43 -4.19
C ASP A 160 9.31 -4.36 -4.55
N VAL A 161 8.89 -3.40 -5.38
CA VAL A 161 9.71 -2.29 -5.86
C VAL A 161 9.00 -0.97 -5.56
N VAL A 162 9.74 -0.02 -5.02
CA VAL A 162 9.25 1.34 -4.73
C VAL A 162 10.12 2.34 -5.48
N ILE A 163 9.50 3.12 -6.36
CA ILE A 163 10.15 4.15 -7.13
C ILE A 163 9.72 5.52 -6.59
N THR A 164 10.66 6.27 -6.06
CA THR A 164 10.42 7.64 -5.59
C THR A 164 10.76 8.66 -6.67
N MET A 165 10.03 9.76 -6.70
CA MET A 165 10.18 10.85 -7.69
C MET A 165 10.10 12.20 -6.99
N GLY A 166 11.12 12.49 -6.16
CA GLY A 166 11.22 13.77 -5.46
C GLY A 166 10.28 13.89 -4.25
N CYS A 167 9.90 12.79 -3.63
CA CYS A 167 9.12 12.79 -2.37
C CYS A 167 10.01 12.88 -1.11
N GLY A 168 11.35 12.92 -1.26
CA GLY A 168 12.29 12.98 -0.14
C GLY A 168 12.11 11.83 0.85
N ASP A 169 12.28 12.12 2.14
CA ASP A 169 12.21 11.13 3.23
C ASP A 169 10.78 10.70 3.63
N ALA A 170 9.76 11.11 2.86
CA ALA A 170 8.37 10.81 3.19
C ALA A 170 7.97 9.35 2.97
N CYS A 171 8.78 8.55 2.25
CA CYS A 171 8.52 7.15 1.97
C CYS A 171 9.18 6.26 3.05
N PRO A 172 8.42 5.45 3.81
CA PRO A 172 9.00 4.55 4.79
C PRO A 172 9.83 3.46 4.10
N ILE A 173 10.97 3.10 4.72
CA ILE A 173 11.88 2.07 4.20
C ILE A 173 11.64 0.76 4.95
N PHE A 174 11.33 -0.31 4.20
CA PHE A 174 11.18 -1.67 4.71
C PHE A 174 12.33 -2.56 4.21
N PRO A 175 12.91 -3.42 5.05
CA PRO A 175 13.93 -4.37 4.63
C PRO A 175 13.43 -5.32 3.54
N GLY A 176 14.33 -5.71 2.63
CA GLY A 176 14.05 -6.72 1.60
C GLY A 176 13.30 -6.23 0.36
N LYS A 177 13.06 -4.91 0.24
CA LYS A 177 12.43 -4.30 -0.94
C LYS A 177 13.47 -3.56 -1.78
N ARG A 178 13.23 -3.48 -3.10
CA ARG A 178 14.02 -2.64 -4.01
C ARG A 178 13.50 -1.21 -3.96
N TYR A 179 14.39 -0.24 -3.73
CA TYR A 179 14.08 1.19 -3.78
C TYR A 179 14.92 1.85 -4.86
N GLU A 180 14.29 2.71 -5.64
CA GLU A 180 14.97 3.59 -6.59
C GLU A 180 14.44 5.01 -6.45
N ASP A 181 15.29 5.99 -6.71
CA ASP A 181 14.88 7.39 -6.83
C ASP A 181 15.12 7.88 -8.27
N TRP A 182 14.05 8.28 -8.93
CA TRP A 182 14.12 8.82 -10.27
C TRP A 182 14.12 10.34 -10.21
N ALA A 183 15.28 10.93 -10.44
CA ALA A 183 15.42 12.39 -10.55
C ALA A 183 14.72 12.86 -11.85
N LEU A 184 13.54 13.45 -11.71
CA LEU A 184 12.68 13.91 -12.79
C LEU A 184 12.23 15.35 -12.55
N ASN A 185 12.14 16.13 -13.61
CA ASN A 185 11.55 17.46 -13.55
C ASN A 185 10.06 17.38 -13.16
N ASP A 186 9.55 18.43 -12.50
CA ASP A 186 8.14 18.52 -12.16
C ASP A 186 7.34 19.06 -13.36
N PRO A 187 6.28 18.34 -13.82
CA PRO A 187 5.42 18.82 -14.90
C PRO A 187 4.51 19.99 -14.50
N SER A 188 4.42 20.31 -13.21
CA SER A 188 3.54 21.37 -12.71
C SER A 188 3.98 22.73 -13.24
N GLY A 189 3.04 23.45 -13.89
CA GLY A 189 3.31 24.78 -14.48
C GLY A 189 4.17 24.76 -15.75
N GLN A 190 4.52 23.58 -16.28
CA GLN A 190 5.29 23.44 -17.49
C GLN A 190 4.39 23.47 -18.74
N GLY A 191 4.96 23.90 -19.87
CA GLY A 191 4.31 23.81 -21.16
C GLY A 191 4.27 22.36 -21.70
N PRO A 192 3.40 22.07 -22.71
CA PRO A 192 3.21 20.72 -23.23
C PRO A 192 4.50 20.03 -23.68
N ASP A 193 5.42 20.76 -24.33
CA ASP A 193 6.68 20.16 -24.81
C ASP A 193 7.57 19.67 -23.65
N ALA A 194 7.63 20.41 -22.56
CA ALA A 194 8.36 19.99 -21.37
C ALA A 194 7.70 18.77 -20.69
N VAL A 195 6.36 18.72 -20.67
CA VAL A 195 5.61 17.58 -20.13
C VAL A 195 5.82 16.33 -21.00
N ARG A 196 5.87 16.46 -22.34
CA ARG A 196 6.23 15.37 -23.26
C ARG A 196 7.62 14.83 -22.98
N ALA A 197 8.61 15.72 -22.81
CA ALA A 197 9.98 15.29 -22.50
C ALA A 197 10.06 14.52 -21.16
N ILE A 198 9.29 14.94 -20.15
CA ILE A 198 9.20 14.22 -18.87
C ILE A 198 8.54 12.86 -19.06
N ARG A 199 7.44 12.77 -19.82
CA ARG A 199 6.77 11.51 -20.15
C ARG A 199 7.73 10.56 -20.85
N ASP A 200 8.48 11.04 -21.84
CA ASP A 200 9.38 10.21 -22.65
C ASP A 200 10.56 9.68 -21.82
N ASP A 201 11.12 10.49 -20.88
CA ASP A 201 12.12 10.02 -19.90
C ASP A 201 11.52 8.96 -18.96
N ILE A 202 10.30 9.17 -18.46
CA ILE A 202 9.60 8.18 -17.63
C ILE A 202 9.34 6.90 -18.43
N ASP A 203 8.93 7.00 -19.69
CA ASP A 203 8.65 5.83 -20.53
C ASP A 203 9.89 4.96 -20.72
N GLN A 204 11.04 5.57 -21.00
CA GLN A 204 12.31 4.84 -21.12
C GLN A 204 12.65 4.11 -19.82
N ARG A 205 12.58 4.78 -18.67
CA ARG A 205 12.87 4.18 -17.36
C ARG A 205 11.90 3.04 -17.01
N VAL A 206 10.63 3.19 -17.38
CA VAL A 206 9.60 2.17 -17.19
C VAL A 206 9.89 0.92 -18.02
N GLN A 207 10.34 1.08 -19.26
CA GLN A 207 10.73 -0.05 -20.12
C GLN A 207 11.96 -0.78 -19.57
N ASP A 208 12.97 -0.03 -19.10
CA ASP A 208 14.18 -0.60 -18.49
C ASP A 208 13.83 -1.36 -17.18
N LEU A 209 12.99 -0.78 -16.33
CA LEU A 209 12.49 -1.43 -15.11
C LEU A 209 11.73 -2.71 -15.43
N LEU A 210 10.85 -2.68 -16.42
CA LEU A 210 10.07 -3.86 -16.83
C LEU A 210 10.98 -4.98 -17.35
N ALA A 211 11.99 -4.64 -18.16
CA ALA A 211 12.95 -5.61 -18.66
C ALA A 211 13.69 -6.29 -17.50
N ASP A 212 14.16 -5.54 -16.51
CA ASP A 212 14.80 -6.05 -15.31
C ASP A 212 13.88 -6.98 -14.50
N LEU A 213 12.64 -6.57 -14.28
CA LEU A 213 11.66 -7.34 -13.50
C LEU A 213 11.30 -8.68 -14.18
N VAL A 214 11.29 -8.71 -15.50
CA VAL A 214 11.00 -9.92 -16.27
C VAL A 214 12.25 -10.82 -16.36
N ALA A 215 13.44 -10.24 -16.55
CA ALA A 215 14.71 -11.01 -16.65
C ALA A 215 15.08 -11.70 -15.33
N THR A 216 14.81 -11.10 -14.20
CA THR A 216 15.11 -11.66 -12.86
C THR A 216 14.29 -12.92 -12.54
N ARG A 217 13.29 -13.27 -13.37
CA ARG A 217 12.34 -14.38 -13.18
C ARG A 217 12.41 -15.45 -14.27
N ALA A 218 13.26 -15.26 -15.28
CA ALA A 218 13.55 -16.26 -16.32
C ALA A 218 14.69 -17.17 -15.88
#